data_b6f9e6987fdbc080bc02a8ee424c83db
#
_entry.id   b6f9e6987fdbc080bc02a8ee424c83db
#
_cell.length_a   1.000
_cell.length_b   1.000
_cell.length_c   1.000
_cell.angle_alpha   90.00
_cell.angle_beta   90.00
_cell.angle_gamma   90.00
#
_symmetry.space_group_name_H-M   'P 1'
#
loop_
_entity.id
_entity.type
_entity.pdbx_description
1 polymer ?
#
loop_
_entity_poly.entity_id
_entity_poly.type
_entity_poly.pdbx_seq_one_letter_code
_entity_poly.pdbx_strand_id
1 'polypeptide(L)'
;MFFLFLSTLLFLQSSADRSIKTAESYWTLKPNVLVVNVDASEDVNMVPLICGEDYEAKNITWTRNNDENLEAQGNRIVVTVEAWKGGNYSCFNSEGSYLNHTLVLAQWTFRKFIKNTPEKGYIDCTTNNYGGSFKCNWTWDGNRNGHVIHIKATRPHGGSNISCSLDDRGKSITCLDLDYCPYAEEVERINLTIYFRSSFVVESYNTKFYIMDIVRPDMVPISRINKTSVEVRYPHSWNTPSSYFPLMFQVVRCRKREKCDCSKPNLQAILFTQRHQLPVTKGMCVCVRARDEFCNSSWSDWSQYKCKTRKNGKQRNREPKLKTL
;
A
#
# COMPACT_ATOMS: atom_id res chain seq x y z
N MET A 1 -54.56 -19.77 -62.05
CA MET A 1 -55.10 -19.92 -60.69
C MET A 1 -53.91 -19.70 -59.75
N PHE A 2 -53.75 -18.41 -59.32
CA PHE A 2 -52.63 -17.99 -58.50
C PHE A 2 -53.10 -17.90 -57.03
N PHE A 3 -52.46 -18.67 -56.14
CA PHE A 3 -52.68 -18.57 -54.71
C PHE A 3 -51.68 -17.54 -54.12
N LEU A 4 -52.19 -16.42 -53.66
CA LEU A 4 -51.48 -15.45 -52.90
C LEU A 4 -51.43 -15.91 -51.43
N PHE A 5 -50.22 -16.28 -50.92
CA PHE A 5 -49.99 -16.48 -49.52
C PHE A 5 -49.65 -15.11 -48.87
N LEU A 6 -50.57 -14.59 -48.10
CA LEU A 6 -50.35 -13.44 -47.20
C LEU A 6 -49.68 -13.97 -45.94
N SER A 7 -48.35 -13.73 -45.77
CA SER A 7 -47.68 -13.99 -44.53
C SER A 7 -47.77 -12.76 -43.65
N THR A 8 -48.60 -12.81 -42.62
CA THR A 8 -48.67 -11.83 -41.54
C THR A 8 -47.45 -12.02 -40.61
N LEU A 9 -46.50 -11.11 -40.71
CA LEU A 9 -45.40 -10.95 -39.72
C LEU A 9 -45.97 -10.37 -38.43
N LEU A 10 -46.12 -11.22 -37.42
CA LEU A 10 -46.36 -10.80 -36.05
C LEU A 10 -45.02 -10.28 -35.47
N PHE A 11 -44.87 -8.95 -35.37
CA PHE A 11 -43.82 -8.33 -34.59
C PHE A 11 -44.15 -8.53 -33.10
N LEU A 12 -43.54 -9.52 -32.49
CA LEU A 12 -43.44 -9.60 -31.04
C LEU A 12 -42.46 -8.49 -30.58
N GLN A 13 -43.00 -7.38 -30.15
CA GLN A 13 -42.28 -6.38 -29.38
C GLN A 13 -41.94 -7.01 -28.02
N SER A 14 -40.75 -7.58 -27.91
CA SER A 14 -40.12 -7.87 -26.62
C SER A 14 -39.81 -6.54 -25.96
N SER A 15 -40.67 -6.11 -25.05
CA SER A 15 -40.35 -5.07 -24.07
C SER A 15 -39.29 -5.64 -23.16
N ALA A 16 -38.03 -5.42 -23.53
CA ALA A 16 -36.92 -5.61 -22.63
C ALA A 16 -37.10 -4.60 -21.49
N ASP A 17 -37.61 -5.08 -20.39
CA ASP A 17 -37.64 -4.40 -19.11
C ASP A 17 -36.16 -4.17 -18.72
N ARG A 18 -35.59 -3.03 -19.11
CA ARG A 18 -34.34 -2.50 -18.60
C ARG A 18 -34.61 -2.10 -17.17
N SER A 19 -34.54 -3.06 -16.27
CA SER A 19 -34.27 -2.77 -14.87
C SER A 19 -32.92 -2.02 -14.83
N ILE A 20 -33.00 -0.70 -14.89
CA ILE A 20 -31.90 0.17 -14.50
C ILE A 20 -31.71 -0.13 -13.02
N LYS A 21 -30.76 -1.01 -12.69
CA LYS A 21 -30.20 -1.08 -11.34
C LYS A 21 -29.56 0.30 -11.13
N THR A 22 -30.33 1.21 -10.53
CA THR A 22 -29.75 2.39 -9.87
C THR A 22 -28.75 1.83 -8.88
N ALA A 23 -27.47 2.02 -9.16
CA ALA A 23 -26.42 1.65 -8.21
C ALA A 23 -26.80 2.37 -6.92
N GLU A 24 -26.97 1.61 -5.82
CA GLU A 24 -27.27 2.19 -4.53
C GLU A 24 -26.21 3.25 -4.25
N SER A 25 -26.64 4.47 -3.99
CA SER A 25 -25.75 5.62 -3.78
C SER A 25 -24.92 5.47 -2.50
N TYR A 26 -25.17 4.45 -1.69
CA TYR A 26 -24.48 4.17 -0.43
C TYR A 26 -24.21 2.66 -0.24
N TRP A 27 -23.25 2.34 0.63
CA TRP A 27 -22.88 0.96 0.98
C TRP A 27 -22.23 0.88 2.36
N THR A 28 -22.23 -0.31 2.97
CA THR A 28 -21.63 -0.55 4.28
C THR A 28 -20.15 -0.88 4.15
N LEU A 29 -19.28 -0.05 4.72
CA LEU A 29 -17.83 -0.29 4.76
C LEU A 29 -17.44 -1.32 5.83
N LYS A 30 -18.01 -1.17 7.01
CA LYS A 30 -17.90 -2.08 8.16
C LYS A 30 -19.09 -1.82 9.11
N PRO A 31 -19.31 -2.62 10.13
CA PRO A 31 -20.40 -2.38 11.09
C PRO A 31 -20.43 -0.92 11.55
N ASN A 32 -21.61 -0.33 11.51
CA ASN A 32 -21.90 1.06 11.89
C ASN A 32 -21.17 2.13 11.05
N VAL A 33 -20.68 1.80 9.86
CA VAL A 33 -20.04 2.77 8.95
C VAL A 33 -20.63 2.64 7.54
N LEU A 34 -21.38 3.65 7.11
CA LEU A 34 -21.91 3.78 5.77
C LEU A 34 -21.07 4.76 4.96
N VAL A 35 -20.89 4.43 3.69
CA VAL A 35 -20.22 5.30 2.71
C VAL A 35 -21.24 5.68 1.65
N VAL A 36 -21.33 6.97 1.37
CA VAL A 36 -22.23 7.54 0.36
C VAL A 36 -21.39 8.12 -0.77
N ASN A 37 -21.65 7.67 -1.98
CA ASN A 37 -21.00 8.25 -3.17
C ASN A 37 -21.66 9.58 -3.47
N VAL A 38 -20.91 10.67 -3.33
CA VAL A 38 -21.40 12.02 -3.55
C VAL A 38 -20.72 12.57 -4.81
N ASP A 39 -21.44 12.60 -5.91
CA ASP A 39 -20.97 13.30 -7.11
C ASP A 39 -21.29 14.79 -7.01
N ALA A 40 -20.35 15.61 -7.50
CA ALA A 40 -20.46 17.08 -7.42
C ALA A 40 -21.63 17.65 -8.25
N SER A 41 -22.32 16.81 -9.00
CA SER A 41 -23.20 17.29 -10.03
C SER A 41 -24.67 17.33 -9.68
N GLU A 42 -25.20 16.61 -8.70
CA GLU A 42 -26.67 16.78 -8.62
C GLU A 42 -27.45 16.28 -7.42
N ASP A 43 -27.22 15.15 -6.83
CA ASP A 43 -28.34 14.64 -6.05
C ASP A 43 -28.10 14.64 -4.55
N VAL A 44 -29.12 15.18 -3.87
CA VAL A 44 -29.32 14.99 -2.44
C VAL A 44 -29.45 13.51 -2.17
N ASN A 45 -28.38 12.87 -1.73
CA ASN A 45 -28.40 11.45 -1.42
C ASN A 45 -29.19 11.21 -0.14
N MET A 46 -30.32 10.54 -0.27
CA MET A 46 -31.13 10.09 0.86
C MET A 46 -30.64 8.75 1.39
N VAL A 47 -30.26 8.69 2.65
CA VAL A 47 -29.68 7.50 3.28
C VAL A 47 -30.59 7.06 4.43
N PRO A 48 -31.15 5.84 4.37
CA PRO A 48 -31.91 5.29 5.48
C PRO A 48 -30.94 4.84 6.59
N LEU A 49 -31.25 5.25 7.82
CA LEU A 49 -30.56 4.83 9.03
C LEU A 49 -31.50 4.02 9.91
N ILE A 50 -30.97 2.97 10.55
CA ILE A 50 -31.71 2.10 11.44
C ILE A 50 -30.96 2.05 12.77
N CYS A 51 -31.65 2.28 13.88
CA CYS A 51 -31.05 2.19 15.21
C CYS A 51 -30.73 0.74 15.59
N GLY A 52 -31.64 -0.19 15.30
CA GLY A 52 -31.46 -1.63 15.49
C GLY A 52 -32.77 -2.37 15.27
N GLU A 53 -32.67 -3.67 14.98
CA GLU A 53 -33.83 -4.53 14.74
C GLU A 53 -34.71 -4.68 16.00
N ASP A 54 -34.11 -4.66 17.18
CA ASP A 54 -34.79 -4.83 18.46
C ASP A 54 -35.58 -3.59 18.92
N TYR A 55 -35.56 -2.50 18.16
CA TYR A 55 -36.10 -1.21 18.60
C TYR A 55 -37.30 -0.73 17.79
N GLU A 56 -37.92 -1.54 16.94
CA GLU A 56 -39.02 -1.11 16.03
C GLU A 56 -40.23 -0.49 16.74
N ALA A 57 -40.53 -0.92 17.96
CA ALA A 57 -41.69 -0.42 18.74
C ALA A 57 -41.34 0.67 19.77
N LYS A 58 -40.11 1.20 19.75
CA LYS A 58 -39.64 2.15 20.76
C LYS A 58 -39.65 3.58 20.22
N ASN A 59 -39.94 4.52 21.13
CA ASN A 59 -39.75 5.94 20.84
C ASN A 59 -38.23 6.23 20.84
N ILE A 60 -37.70 6.54 19.67
CA ILE A 60 -36.27 6.78 19.47
C ILE A 60 -36.07 8.20 18.95
N THR A 61 -35.11 8.88 19.58
CA THR A 61 -34.61 10.17 19.17
C THR A 61 -33.21 10.05 18.59
N TRP A 62 -32.85 10.96 17.71
CA TRP A 62 -31.58 10.94 17.03
C TRP A 62 -30.82 12.26 17.19
N THR A 63 -29.49 12.14 17.31
CA THR A 63 -28.59 13.28 17.27
C THR A 63 -27.57 13.12 16.15
N ARG A 64 -27.10 14.22 15.60
CA ARG A 64 -25.97 14.25 14.69
C ARG A 64 -24.78 14.92 15.35
N ASN A 65 -23.62 14.29 15.31
CA ASN A 65 -22.35 14.79 15.88
C ASN A 65 -22.41 15.12 17.38
N ASN A 66 -23.34 14.53 18.12
CA ASN A 66 -23.66 14.71 19.54
C ASN A 66 -24.34 16.06 19.90
N ASP A 67 -24.39 17.03 19.01
CA ASP A 67 -24.84 18.41 19.34
C ASP A 67 -26.14 18.79 18.65
N GLU A 68 -26.45 18.21 17.52
CA GLU A 68 -27.61 18.53 16.70
C GLU A 68 -28.72 17.49 16.90
N ASN A 69 -29.81 17.87 17.58
CA ASN A 69 -31.01 17.03 17.66
C ASN A 69 -31.73 17.04 16.32
N LEU A 70 -32.07 15.85 15.83
CA LEU A 70 -32.84 15.69 14.61
C LEU A 70 -34.34 15.73 14.94
N GLU A 71 -35.12 16.37 14.05
CA GLU A 71 -36.60 16.35 14.16
C GLU A 71 -37.19 14.95 13.88
N ALA A 72 -36.48 14.16 13.05
CA ALA A 72 -36.89 12.80 12.72
C ALA A 72 -36.80 11.89 13.94
N GLN A 73 -37.86 11.12 14.19
CA GLN A 73 -38.00 10.20 15.32
C GLN A 73 -38.33 8.79 14.83
N GLY A 74 -38.12 7.81 15.71
CA GLY A 74 -38.41 6.40 15.46
C GLY A 74 -37.18 5.57 15.11
N ASN A 75 -37.35 4.26 14.99
CA ASN A 75 -36.26 3.31 14.75
C ASN A 75 -35.59 3.52 13.37
N ARG A 76 -36.33 4.00 12.39
CA ARG A 76 -35.87 4.25 11.02
C ARG A 76 -36.04 5.71 10.68
N ILE A 77 -34.97 6.33 10.24
CA ILE A 77 -34.98 7.71 9.72
C ILE A 77 -34.31 7.76 8.36
N VAL A 78 -34.59 8.82 7.60
CA VAL A 78 -33.86 9.11 6.36
C VAL A 78 -33.12 10.42 6.55
N VAL A 79 -31.82 10.38 6.28
CA VAL A 79 -30.96 11.56 6.37
C VAL A 79 -30.44 11.95 4.99
N THR A 80 -30.27 13.24 4.79
CA THR A 80 -29.72 13.81 3.57
C THR A 80 -28.23 13.97 3.71
N VAL A 81 -27.47 13.40 2.76
CA VAL A 81 -26.01 13.51 2.71
C VAL A 81 -25.62 14.32 1.48
N GLU A 82 -25.25 15.56 1.73
CA GLU A 82 -24.65 16.42 0.71
C GLU A 82 -23.12 16.31 0.74
N ALA A 83 -22.48 16.87 -0.26
CA ALA A 83 -21.02 17.03 -0.31
C ALA A 83 -20.48 17.57 1.02
N TRP A 84 -19.50 16.89 1.60
CA TRP A 84 -18.83 17.23 2.88
C TRP A 84 -19.69 17.12 4.15
N LYS A 85 -20.95 16.78 4.06
CA LYS A 85 -21.90 16.75 5.18
C LYS A 85 -22.24 15.34 5.67
N GLY A 86 -21.28 14.46 5.79
CA GLY A 86 -21.42 13.23 6.57
C GLY A 86 -21.69 13.57 8.05
N GLY A 87 -21.76 12.55 8.89
CA GLY A 87 -21.99 12.76 10.31
C GLY A 87 -21.92 11.46 11.12
N ASN A 88 -21.79 11.61 12.42
CA ASN A 88 -22.02 10.52 13.35
C ASN A 88 -23.46 10.65 13.89
N TYR A 89 -24.32 9.74 13.50
CA TYR A 89 -25.72 9.71 13.89
C TYR A 89 -25.91 8.73 15.04
N SER A 90 -26.29 9.24 16.20
CA SER A 90 -26.51 8.43 17.41
C SER A 90 -27.99 8.40 17.75
N CYS A 91 -28.51 7.25 18.17
CA CYS A 91 -29.88 7.05 18.55
C CYS A 91 -30.02 6.75 20.04
N PHE A 92 -31.10 7.23 20.64
CA PHE A 92 -31.37 7.18 22.08
C PHE A 92 -32.84 6.76 22.32
N ASN A 93 -33.07 6.11 23.45
CA ASN A 93 -34.44 5.78 23.90
C ASN A 93 -35.15 7.02 24.49
N SER A 94 -36.41 6.88 24.86
CA SER A 94 -37.22 7.91 25.51
C SER A 94 -36.66 8.42 26.84
N GLU A 95 -35.78 7.67 27.48
CA GLU A 95 -35.12 8.03 28.73
C GLU A 95 -33.79 8.73 28.51
N GLY A 96 -33.41 8.95 27.24
CA GLY A 96 -32.11 9.55 26.85
C GLY A 96 -30.95 8.58 26.94
N SER A 97 -31.17 7.27 27.12
CA SER A 97 -30.09 6.30 27.10
C SER A 97 -29.63 6.01 25.68
N TYR A 98 -28.32 6.01 25.46
CA TYR A 98 -27.69 5.68 24.20
C TYR A 98 -27.97 4.22 23.80
N LEU A 99 -28.34 4.00 22.56
CA LEU A 99 -28.63 2.69 21.99
C LEU A 99 -27.59 2.26 20.95
N ASN A 100 -27.37 3.06 19.94
CA ASN A 100 -26.48 2.73 18.82
C ASN A 100 -26.04 4.00 18.07
N HIS A 101 -25.12 3.83 17.10
CA HIS A 101 -24.73 4.91 16.20
C HIS A 101 -24.43 4.40 14.80
N THR A 102 -24.49 5.28 13.83
CA THR A 102 -24.05 5.07 12.46
C THR A 102 -23.19 6.24 12.00
N LEU A 103 -21.95 5.96 11.63
CA LEU A 103 -21.06 6.91 11.01
C LEU A 103 -21.32 6.94 9.51
N VAL A 104 -21.76 8.07 8.99
CA VAL A 104 -22.01 8.28 7.57
C VAL A 104 -20.86 9.11 6.98
N LEU A 105 -20.19 8.57 5.98
CA LEU A 105 -19.04 9.16 5.31
C LEU A 105 -19.36 9.48 3.86
N ALA A 106 -19.02 10.68 3.42
CA ALA A 106 -19.11 11.08 2.02
C ALA A 106 -17.87 10.64 1.25
N GLN A 107 -18.04 9.94 0.15
CA GLN A 107 -16.96 9.55 -0.75
C GLN A 107 -17.03 10.36 -2.05
N TRP A 108 -15.92 10.99 -2.39
CA TRP A 108 -15.74 11.73 -3.62
C TRP A 108 -14.94 10.94 -4.66
N THR A 109 -15.20 11.21 -5.92
CA THR A 109 -14.40 10.68 -7.04
C THR A 109 -12.97 11.24 -7.04
N PHE A 110 -12.77 12.45 -6.52
CA PHE A 110 -11.46 13.08 -6.45
C PHE A 110 -10.65 12.59 -5.26
N ARG A 111 -9.41 12.18 -5.51
CA ARG A 111 -8.46 11.70 -4.50
C ARG A 111 -7.44 12.78 -4.18
N LYS A 112 -7.39 13.21 -2.93
CA LYS A 112 -6.54 14.33 -2.48
C LYS A 112 -5.77 14.07 -1.20
N PHE A 113 -5.96 12.92 -0.52
CA PHE A 113 -5.29 12.66 0.76
C PHE A 113 -3.85 12.21 0.57
N ILE A 114 -3.59 11.43 -0.48
CA ILE A 114 -2.29 10.81 -0.72
C ILE A 114 -1.72 11.29 -2.05
N LYS A 115 -0.40 11.54 -2.07
CA LYS A 115 0.33 11.90 -3.28
C LYS A 115 0.36 10.74 -4.26
N ASN A 116 0.03 11.03 -5.51
CA ASN A 116 0.30 10.15 -6.63
C ASN A 116 1.73 10.39 -7.14
N THR A 117 2.55 9.35 -7.16
CA THR A 117 3.89 9.43 -7.76
C THR A 117 3.89 8.67 -9.09
N PRO A 118 4.49 9.22 -10.16
CA PRO A 118 4.43 8.61 -11.49
C PRO A 118 4.95 7.17 -11.54
N GLU A 119 5.94 6.84 -10.70
CA GLU A 119 6.59 5.52 -10.72
C GLU A 119 5.90 4.48 -9.81
N LYS A 120 5.22 4.92 -8.74
CA LYS A 120 4.72 4.05 -7.67
C LYS A 120 3.22 4.17 -7.41
N GLY A 121 2.55 5.10 -8.07
CA GLY A 121 1.15 5.41 -7.82
C GLY A 121 0.93 6.04 -6.44
N TYR A 122 -0.22 5.76 -5.85
CA TYR A 122 -0.59 6.27 -4.52
C TYR A 122 0.00 5.43 -3.37
N ILE A 123 0.08 4.11 -3.56
CA ILE A 123 0.52 3.14 -2.54
C ILE A 123 1.71 2.38 -3.10
N ASP A 124 2.84 2.44 -2.39
CA ASP A 124 4.08 1.74 -2.74
C ASP A 124 4.22 0.50 -1.86
N CYS A 125 4.01 -0.68 -2.45
CA CYS A 125 4.13 -1.96 -1.77
C CYS A 125 5.46 -2.63 -2.10
N THR A 126 6.10 -3.24 -1.10
CA THR A 126 7.35 -3.97 -1.24
C THR A 126 7.38 -5.18 -0.33
N THR A 127 8.12 -6.22 -0.75
CA THR A 127 8.48 -7.36 0.09
C THR A 127 9.94 -7.73 -0.10
N ASN A 128 10.56 -8.30 0.93
CA ASN A 128 11.98 -8.66 0.88
C ASN A 128 12.24 -10.04 0.27
N ASN A 129 11.19 -10.88 0.19
CA ASN A 129 11.25 -12.24 -0.34
C ASN A 129 9.84 -12.75 -0.74
N TYR A 130 9.70 -14.05 -1.02
CA TYR A 130 8.46 -14.72 -1.36
C TYR A 130 7.74 -15.36 -0.16
N GLY A 131 8.01 -14.91 1.07
CA GLY A 131 7.46 -15.48 2.32
C GLY A 131 6.08 -14.94 2.73
N GLY A 132 5.35 -14.31 1.81
CA GLY A 132 3.97 -13.85 2.03
C GLY A 132 3.82 -12.56 2.83
N SER A 133 4.88 -12.07 3.49
CA SER A 133 4.83 -10.78 4.20
C SER A 133 5.20 -9.63 3.28
N PHE A 134 4.39 -8.58 3.25
CA PHE A 134 4.67 -7.38 2.47
C PHE A 134 4.29 -6.10 3.23
N LYS A 135 4.95 -5.00 2.86
CA LYS A 135 4.74 -3.69 3.47
C LYS A 135 4.32 -2.69 2.42
N CYS A 136 3.28 -1.89 2.71
CA CYS A 136 2.83 -0.81 1.83
C CYS A 136 2.93 0.53 2.54
N ASN A 137 3.46 1.52 1.82
CA ASN A 137 3.69 2.86 2.32
C ASN A 137 2.96 3.88 1.43
N TRP A 138 2.69 5.06 2.00
CA TRP A 138 2.14 6.21 1.29
C TRP A 138 2.68 7.52 1.81
N THR A 139 2.47 8.56 1.06
CA THR A 139 2.85 9.92 1.45
C THR A 139 1.62 10.82 1.41
N TRP A 140 1.34 11.52 2.49
CA TRP A 140 0.24 12.48 2.56
C TRP A 140 0.46 13.65 1.60
N ASP A 141 -0.62 14.12 0.97
CA ASP A 141 -0.58 15.29 0.11
C ASP A 141 -0.96 16.55 0.89
N GLY A 142 0.06 17.31 1.26
CA GLY A 142 -0.10 18.62 1.91
C GLY A 142 -0.75 18.57 3.29
N ASN A 143 -1.73 19.46 3.52
CA ASN A 143 -2.31 19.74 4.83
C ASN A 143 -3.50 18.85 5.23
N ARG A 144 -3.88 17.89 4.41
CA ARG A 144 -5.03 17.02 4.69
C ARG A 144 -4.55 15.75 5.40
N ASN A 145 -4.44 15.82 6.71
CA ASN A 145 -4.16 14.64 7.51
C ASN A 145 -5.44 13.83 7.69
N GLY A 146 -5.40 12.59 7.22
CA GLY A 146 -6.41 11.58 7.47
C GLY A 146 -5.86 10.45 8.33
N HIS A 147 -6.70 9.49 8.63
CA HIS A 147 -6.29 8.24 9.25
C HIS A 147 -6.92 7.05 8.50
N VAL A 148 -6.28 5.90 8.58
CA VAL A 148 -6.81 4.67 8.00
C VAL A 148 -8.02 4.22 8.82
N ILE A 149 -9.16 4.02 8.14
CA ILE A 149 -10.39 3.54 8.79
C ILE A 149 -10.66 2.07 8.48
N HIS A 150 -10.22 1.59 7.30
CA HIS A 150 -10.40 0.21 6.89
C HIS A 150 -9.35 -0.20 5.87
N ILE A 151 -8.96 -1.47 5.90
CA ILE A 151 -8.05 -2.10 4.94
C ILE A 151 -8.72 -3.36 4.44
N LYS A 152 -8.77 -3.53 3.12
CA LYS A 152 -9.30 -4.74 2.48
C LYS A 152 -8.24 -5.28 1.54
N ALA A 153 -7.76 -6.48 1.81
CA ALA A 153 -6.82 -7.20 0.96
C ALA A 153 -7.44 -8.56 0.59
N THR A 154 -7.59 -8.82 -0.70
CA THR A 154 -8.29 -10.03 -1.21
C THR A 154 -7.69 -10.53 -2.50
N ARG A 155 -7.88 -11.82 -2.80
CA ARG A 155 -7.77 -12.41 -4.14
C ARG A 155 -9.17 -12.68 -4.71
N PRO A 156 -9.39 -12.60 -6.04
CA PRO A 156 -10.73 -12.71 -6.66
C PRO A 156 -11.47 -14.01 -6.36
N HIS A 157 -10.80 -15.15 -6.41
CA HIS A 157 -11.43 -16.49 -6.27
C HIS A 157 -11.00 -17.23 -5.00
N GLY A 158 -10.06 -16.70 -4.25
CA GLY A 158 -9.57 -17.27 -2.99
C GLY A 158 -10.21 -16.63 -1.77
N GLY A 159 -10.46 -17.41 -0.72
CA GLY A 159 -10.73 -16.86 0.60
C GLY A 159 -9.60 -15.89 0.99
N SER A 160 -9.94 -14.77 1.60
CA SER A 160 -8.94 -13.76 1.95
C SER A 160 -8.23 -14.16 3.24
N ASN A 161 -7.13 -14.88 3.16
CA ASN A 161 -6.23 -15.16 4.27
C ASN A 161 -5.12 -14.08 4.39
N ILE A 162 -5.40 -12.87 3.92
CA ILE A 162 -4.47 -11.75 4.01
C ILE A 162 -4.89 -10.86 5.17
N SER A 163 -4.07 -10.82 6.20
CA SER A 163 -4.25 -9.94 7.35
C SER A 163 -3.29 -8.75 7.27
N CYS A 164 -3.79 -7.55 7.58
CA CYS A 164 -2.99 -6.34 7.55
C CYS A 164 -3.06 -5.60 8.88
N SER A 165 -1.93 -5.10 9.35
CA SER A 165 -1.79 -4.24 10.53
C SER A 165 -1.24 -2.88 10.15
N LEU A 166 -1.77 -1.83 10.77
CA LEU A 166 -1.30 -0.46 10.63
C LEU A 166 -0.08 -0.24 11.54
N ASP A 167 0.92 0.52 11.08
CA ASP A 167 2.03 0.93 11.93
C ASP A 167 1.59 2.02 12.94
N ASP A 168 2.34 2.18 14.03
CA ASP A 168 2.04 3.13 15.11
C ASP A 168 1.94 4.59 14.66
N ARG A 169 2.55 4.92 13.53
CA ARG A 169 2.54 6.27 12.95
C ARG A 169 1.45 6.50 11.93
N GLY A 170 0.69 5.46 11.56
CA GLY A 170 -0.36 5.54 10.56
C GLY A 170 0.13 5.86 9.14
N LYS A 171 1.40 5.51 8.82
CA LYS A 171 2.03 5.84 7.52
C LYS A 171 2.35 4.63 6.66
N SER A 172 2.18 3.45 7.20
CA SER A 172 2.40 2.19 6.48
C SER A 172 1.55 1.08 7.06
N ILE A 173 1.33 0.05 6.27
CA ILE A 173 0.74 -1.21 6.71
C ILE A 173 1.72 -2.35 6.45
N THR A 174 1.66 -3.35 7.31
CA THR A 174 2.31 -4.64 7.09
C THR A 174 1.23 -5.69 6.94
N CYS A 175 1.27 -6.45 5.85
CA CYS A 175 0.32 -7.49 5.55
C CYS A 175 1.02 -8.85 5.54
N LEU A 176 0.30 -9.88 5.97
CA LEU A 176 0.70 -11.27 5.90
C LEU A 176 -0.33 -12.05 5.09
N ASP A 177 0.10 -12.64 4.02
CA ASP A 177 -0.65 -13.53 3.18
C ASP A 177 -0.31 -14.98 3.56
N LEU A 178 -1.29 -15.70 4.11
CA LEU A 178 -1.09 -17.09 4.53
C LEU A 178 -1.16 -18.07 3.36
N ASP A 179 -1.72 -17.66 2.23
CA ASP A 179 -1.83 -18.46 0.99
C ASP A 179 -0.76 -18.06 -0.04
N TYR A 180 0.39 -17.57 0.43
CA TYR A 180 1.49 -17.16 -0.43
C TYR A 180 2.09 -18.32 -1.24
N CYS A 181 2.58 -18.03 -2.44
CA CYS A 181 3.30 -18.96 -3.28
C CYS A 181 4.81 -18.65 -3.28
N PRO A 182 5.66 -19.52 -2.67
CA PRO A 182 7.10 -19.27 -2.60
C PRO A 182 7.83 -19.43 -3.93
N TYR A 183 7.16 -19.96 -4.95
CA TYR A 183 7.72 -20.27 -6.27
C TYR A 183 7.32 -19.25 -7.35
N ALA A 184 6.72 -18.13 -6.97
CA ALA A 184 6.23 -17.10 -7.89
C ALA A 184 5.21 -17.60 -8.97
N GLU A 185 4.49 -18.67 -8.66
CA GLU A 185 3.45 -19.25 -9.54
C GLU A 185 2.07 -18.74 -9.13
N GLU A 186 1.96 -17.47 -8.80
CA GLU A 186 0.71 -16.85 -8.37
C GLU A 186 -0.24 -16.71 -9.57
N VAL A 187 -1.45 -17.27 -9.44
CA VAL A 187 -2.49 -17.21 -10.46
C VAL A 187 -3.27 -15.89 -10.36
N GLU A 188 -3.41 -15.33 -9.15
CA GLU A 188 -4.25 -14.18 -8.89
C GLU A 188 -3.49 -13.04 -8.20
N ARG A 189 -3.80 -11.82 -8.65
CA ARG A 189 -3.27 -10.61 -8.01
C ARG A 189 -3.93 -10.36 -6.68
N ILE A 190 -3.16 -9.87 -5.74
CA ILE A 190 -3.68 -9.27 -4.51
C ILE A 190 -4.33 -7.94 -4.90
N ASN A 191 -5.60 -7.78 -4.50
CA ASN A 191 -6.34 -6.54 -4.62
C ASN A 191 -6.38 -5.86 -3.25
N LEU A 192 -5.54 -4.85 -3.06
CA LEU A 192 -5.44 -4.09 -1.82
C LEU A 192 -6.19 -2.77 -1.96
N THR A 193 -7.14 -2.51 -1.06
CA THR A 193 -7.84 -1.24 -0.95
C THR A 193 -7.68 -0.70 0.45
N ILE A 194 -7.21 0.53 0.58
CA ILE A 194 -7.07 1.23 1.85
C ILE A 194 -8.03 2.42 1.85
N TYR A 195 -8.83 2.52 2.90
CA TYR A 195 -9.79 3.61 3.11
C TYR A 195 -9.23 4.58 4.14
N PHE A 196 -9.12 5.83 3.74
CA PHE A 196 -8.65 6.93 4.59
C PHE A 196 -9.80 7.88 4.89
N ARG A 197 -9.91 8.28 6.13
CA ARG A 197 -10.94 9.21 6.61
C ARG A 197 -10.31 10.51 7.11
N SER A 198 -10.91 11.62 6.74
CA SER A 198 -10.66 12.93 7.34
C SER A 198 -12.02 13.58 7.64
N SER A 199 -12.30 13.85 8.92
CA SER A 199 -13.64 14.28 9.36
C SER A 199 -14.72 13.29 8.88
N PHE A 200 -15.65 13.70 8.05
CA PHE A 200 -16.74 12.87 7.49
C PHE A 200 -16.55 12.56 6.00
N VAL A 201 -15.34 12.75 5.50
CA VAL A 201 -14.96 12.37 4.12
C VAL A 201 -14.11 11.13 4.14
N VAL A 202 -14.36 10.21 3.20
CA VAL A 202 -13.55 9.02 2.97
C VAL A 202 -13.03 8.99 1.55
N GLU A 203 -11.78 8.57 1.38
CA GLU A 203 -11.18 8.28 0.09
C GLU A 203 -10.66 6.85 0.08
N SER A 204 -10.85 6.15 -1.03
CA SER A 204 -10.35 4.80 -1.23
C SER A 204 -9.22 4.78 -2.24
N TYR A 205 -8.16 4.05 -1.93
CA TYR A 205 -6.99 3.86 -2.78
C TYR A 205 -6.77 2.38 -3.01
N ASN A 206 -6.78 2.00 -4.28
CA ASN A 206 -6.66 0.61 -4.70
C ASN A 206 -5.35 0.40 -5.45
N THR A 207 -4.70 -0.73 -5.17
CA THR A 207 -3.57 -1.24 -5.95
C THR A 207 -3.73 -2.75 -6.15
N LYS A 208 -3.22 -3.26 -7.30
CA LYS A 208 -3.28 -4.68 -7.66
C LYS A 208 -1.90 -5.13 -8.10
N PHE A 209 -1.39 -6.20 -7.49
CA PHE A 209 -0.06 -6.72 -7.77
C PHE A 209 0.03 -8.21 -7.48
N TYR A 210 1.00 -8.88 -8.10
CA TYR A 210 1.53 -10.16 -7.64
C TYR A 210 2.65 -9.92 -6.62
N ILE A 211 2.93 -10.86 -5.73
CA ILE A 211 4.07 -10.74 -4.81
C ILE A 211 5.37 -10.53 -5.60
N MET A 212 5.56 -11.24 -6.70
CA MET A 212 6.75 -11.08 -7.56
C MET A 212 6.92 -9.66 -8.12
N ASP A 213 5.84 -8.90 -8.34
CA ASP A 213 5.91 -7.52 -8.85
C ASP A 213 6.52 -6.55 -7.82
N ILE A 214 6.39 -6.87 -6.53
CA ILE A 214 6.79 -6.01 -5.41
C ILE A 214 8.04 -6.51 -4.66
N VAL A 215 8.65 -7.60 -5.11
CA VAL A 215 9.89 -8.12 -4.51
C VAL A 215 11.03 -7.12 -4.68
N ARG A 216 11.66 -6.79 -3.57
CA ARG A 216 12.85 -5.96 -3.48
C ARG A 216 13.74 -6.47 -2.35
N PRO A 217 14.80 -7.24 -2.65
CA PRO A 217 15.70 -7.76 -1.64
C PRO A 217 16.28 -6.67 -0.75
N ASP A 218 16.60 -6.99 0.49
CA ASP A 218 17.34 -6.09 1.37
C ASP A 218 18.75 -5.84 0.87
N MET A 219 19.41 -4.84 1.45
CA MET A 219 20.81 -4.55 1.18
C MET A 219 21.70 -5.78 1.42
N VAL A 220 22.54 -6.10 0.46
CA VAL A 220 23.44 -7.27 0.55
C VAL A 220 24.59 -7.00 1.51
N PRO A 221 24.87 -7.89 2.49
CA PRO A 221 26.03 -7.78 3.35
C PRO A 221 27.33 -7.99 2.57
N ILE A 222 28.32 -7.12 2.79
CA ILE A 222 29.64 -7.22 2.19
C ILE A 222 30.68 -7.36 3.31
N SER A 223 31.41 -8.44 3.33
CA SER A 223 32.49 -8.72 4.29
C SER A 223 33.83 -8.92 3.62
N ARG A 224 34.92 -8.62 4.34
CA ARG A 224 36.25 -8.85 3.85
C ARG A 224 36.68 -10.27 4.14
N ILE A 225 37.12 -11.02 3.12
CA ILE A 225 37.76 -12.34 3.30
C ILE A 225 39.26 -12.19 3.55
N ASN A 226 39.93 -11.46 2.67
CA ASN A 226 41.39 -11.29 2.73
C ASN A 226 41.84 -9.93 2.15
N LYS A 227 43.12 -9.75 1.86
CA LYS A 227 43.65 -8.48 1.32
C LYS A 227 43.18 -8.17 -0.09
N THR A 228 42.76 -9.18 -0.87
CA THR A 228 42.45 -9.09 -2.29
C THR A 228 41.02 -9.49 -2.65
N SER A 229 40.20 -9.90 -1.65
CA SER A 229 38.82 -10.31 -1.93
C SER A 229 37.83 -9.88 -0.84
N VAL A 230 36.61 -9.61 -1.25
CA VAL A 230 35.44 -9.44 -0.40
C VAL A 230 34.40 -10.49 -0.75
N GLU A 231 33.56 -10.83 0.22
CA GLU A 231 32.42 -11.71 0.07
C GLU A 231 31.16 -10.90 0.10
N VAL A 232 30.25 -11.19 -0.82
CA VAL A 232 28.88 -10.68 -0.87
C VAL A 232 27.95 -11.83 -0.50
N ARG A 233 27.11 -11.66 0.50
CA ARG A 233 26.17 -12.68 0.94
C ARG A 233 24.75 -12.27 0.62
N TYR A 234 23.86 -13.25 0.54
CA TYR A 234 22.44 -12.96 0.50
C TYR A 234 22.00 -12.29 1.80
N PRO A 235 21.05 -11.35 1.75
CA PRO A 235 20.44 -10.78 2.95
C PRO A 235 19.82 -11.89 3.80
N HIS A 236 19.78 -11.68 5.12
CA HIS A 236 19.13 -12.63 6.02
C HIS A 236 17.66 -12.85 5.65
N SER A 237 16.95 -11.80 5.33
CA SER A 237 15.55 -11.83 4.88
C SER A 237 15.33 -12.65 3.60
N TRP A 238 16.36 -12.86 2.76
CA TRP A 238 16.28 -13.72 1.57
C TRP A 238 16.46 -15.20 1.92
N ASN A 239 17.18 -15.48 3.00
CA ASN A 239 17.47 -16.84 3.43
C ASN A 239 16.51 -17.36 4.52
N THR A 240 15.68 -16.49 5.10
CA THR A 240 14.80 -16.86 6.22
C THR A 240 13.42 -16.18 6.08
N PRO A 241 12.41 -16.90 5.57
CA PRO A 241 12.47 -18.24 4.99
C PRO A 241 13.36 -18.27 3.75
N SER A 242 13.96 -19.43 3.46
CA SER A 242 14.85 -19.57 2.30
C SER A 242 14.07 -19.32 1.01
N SER A 243 14.48 -18.33 0.23
CA SER A 243 13.92 -18.10 -1.10
C SER A 243 14.45 -19.15 -2.08
N TYR A 244 13.57 -19.62 -2.95
CA TYR A 244 13.93 -20.58 -4.01
C TYR A 244 14.83 -19.96 -5.08
N PHE A 245 14.68 -18.66 -5.34
CA PHE A 245 15.35 -17.98 -6.46
C PHE A 245 16.72 -17.42 -6.08
N PRO A 246 17.73 -17.53 -6.98
CA PRO A 246 19.01 -16.89 -6.79
C PRO A 246 18.94 -15.38 -6.99
N LEU A 247 19.86 -14.66 -6.35
CA LEU A 247 20.04 -13.24 -6.57
C LEU A 247 21.12 -12.94 -7.60
N MET A 248 20.82 -12.04 -8.51
CA MET A 248 21.77 -11.39 -9.39
C MET A 248 22.36 -10.15 -8.70
N PHE A 249 23.69 -10.08 -8.63
CA PHE A 249 24.40 -8.92 -8.11
C PHE A 249 24.80 -7.95 -9.22
N GLN A 250 24.53 -6.68 -8.99
CA GLN A 250 25.12 -5.60 -9.77
C GLN A 250 26.26 -4.98 -8.97
N VAL A 251 27.45 -4.98 -9.55
CA VAL A 251 28.71 -4.58 -8.89
C VAL A 251 29.31 -3.39 -9.61
N VAL A 252 29.62 -2.35 -8.87
CA VAL A 252 30.38 -1.19 -9.35
C VAL A 252 31.67 -1.07 -8.57
N ARG A 253 32.79 -0.89 -9.28
CA ARG A 253 34.13 -0.72 -8.70
C ARG A 253 34.62 0.69 -9.00
N CYS A 254 35.02 1.40 -7.98
CA CYS A 254 35.64 2.71 -8.14
C CYS A 254 36.94 2.84 -7.36
N ARG A 255 37.89 3.61 -7.94
CA ARG A 255 39.15 3.93 -7.25
C ARG A 255 38.90 5.06 -6.24
N LYS A 256 39.65 5.07 -5.13
CA LYS A 256 39.50 6.03 -4.04
C LYS A 256 39.62 7.50 -4.46
N ARG A 257 40.34 7.80 -5.54
CA ARG A 257 40.50 9.16 -6.08
C ARG A 257 39.25 9.70 -6.77
N GLU A 258 38.34 8.80 -7.20
CA GLU A 258 37.05 9.12 -7.75
C GLU A 258 36.06 9.19 -6.57
N LYS A 259 35.24 10.24 -6.50
CA LYS A 259 34.11 10.24 -5.55
C LYS A 259 33.20 9.07 -5.93
N CYS A 260 33.37 7.95 -5.23
CA CYS A 260 32.54 6.77 -5.43
C CYS A 260 31.16 7.04 -4.83
N ASP A 261 30.26 7.45 -5.68
CA ASP A 261 28.84 7.60 -5.35
C ASP A 261 28.10 6.39 -5.90
N CYS A 262 27.70 5.47 -5.00
CA CYS A 262 26.94 4.29 -5.42
C CYS A 262 25.59 4.65 -6.02
N SER A 263 25.02 5.80 -5.70
CA SER A 263 23.73 6.24 -6.24
C SER A 263 23.81 6.72 -7.70
N LYS A 264 25.02 7.10 -8.15
CA LYS A 264 25.31 7.56 -9.52
C LYS A 264 26.46 6.79 -10.13
N PRO A 265 26.31 5.47 -10.34
CA PRO A 265 27.42 4.65 -10.84
C PRO A 265 27.79 5.03 -12.27
N ASN A 266 29.09 5.03 -12.57
CA ASN A 266 29.54 5.07 -13.95
C ASN A 266 29.06 3.80 -14.67
N LEU A 267 28.19 3.93 -15.64
CA LEU A 267 27.57 2.83 -16.38
C LEU A 267 28.58 1.90 -17.06
N GLN A 268 29.77 2.39 -17.43
CA GLN A 268 30.81 1.60 -18.07
C GLN A 268 31.55 0.65 -17.12
N ALA A 269 31.39 0.82 -15.80
CA ALA A 269 32.05 0.01 -14.77
C ALA A 269 31.10 -1.01 -14.11
N ILE A 270 29.92 -1.23 -14.67
CA ILE A 270 28.91 -2.14 -14.10
C ILE A 270 29.23 -3.58 -14.52
N LEU A 271 29.29 -4.46 -13.52
CA LEU A 271 29.41 -5.92 -13.69
C LEU A 271 28.16 -6.59 -13.11
N PHE A 272 27.53 -7.47 -13.87
CA PHE A 272 26.49 -8.38 -13.38
C PHE A 272 27.09 -9.73 -13.08
N THR A 273 26.81 -10.32 -11.92
CA THR A 273 27.39 -11.59 -11.50
C THR A 273 26.57 -12.27 -10.41
N GLN A 274 26.61 -13.60 -10.38
CA GLN A 274 26.12 -14.42 -9.27
C GLN A 274 27.25 -14.80 -8.30
N ARG A 275 28.49 -14.40 -8.60
CA ARG A 275 29.65 -14.78 -7.77
C ARG A 275 29.60 -14.06 -6.42
N HIS A 276 29.67 -14.82 -5.34
CA HIS A 276 29.74 -14.30 -3.98
C HIS A 276 31.12 -13.70 -3.62
N GLN A 277 32.19 -14.11 -4.30
CA GLN A 277 33.53 -13.58 -4.04
C GLN A 277 33.93 -12.60 -5.14
N LEU A 278 34.27 -11.39 -4.72
CA LEU A 278 34.68 -10.31 -5.63
C LEU A 278 36.13 -9.91 -5.36
N PRO A 279 36.98 -9.84 -6.41
CA PRO A 279 38.34 -9.34 -6.27
C PRO A 279 38.34 -7.83 -6.00
N VAL A 280 39.16 -7.41 -5.04
CA VAL A 280 39.38 -6.02 -4.66
C VAL A 280 40.86 -5.70 -4.54
N THR A 281 41.23 -4.47 -4.89
CA THR A 281 42.62 -3.97 -4.72
C THR A 281 42.64 -2.89 -3.64
N LYS A 282 43.86 -2.62 -3.13
CA LYS A 282 44.06 -1.57 -2.11
C LYS A 282 43.56 -0.22 -2.60
N GLY A 283 42.70 0.43 -1.80
CA GLY A 283 42.14 1.74 -2.14
C GLY A 283 40.96 1.71 -3.11
N MET A 284 40.40 0.54 -3.40
CA MET A 284 39.15 0.37 -4.16
C MET A 284 37.94 0.48 -3.24
N CYS A 285 36.87 1.07 -3.76
CA CYS A 285 35.52 0.97 -3.21
C CYS A 285 34.71 0.02 -4.10
N VAL A 286 33.81 -0.75 -3.48
CA VAL A 286 32.89 -1.63 -4.19
C VAL A 286 31.49 -1.31 -3.73
N CYS A 287 30.60 -1.03 -4.67
CA CYS A 287 29.16 -0.92 -4.45
C CYS A 287 28.50 -2.16 -5.03
N VAL A 288 27.58 -2.74 -4.27
CA VAL A 288 26.83 -3.92 -4.70
C VAL A 288 25.38 -3.72 -4.36
N ARG A 289 24.50 -4.11 -5.26
CA ARG A 289 23.06 -4.29 -5.03
C ARG A 289 22.59 -5.59 -5.67
N ALA A 290 21.45 -6.09 -5.22
CA ALA A 290 20.93 -7.35 -5.70
C ALA A 290 19.48 -7.21 -6.18
N ARG A 291 19.07 -8.12 -7.04
CA ARG A 291 17.68 -8.37 -7.40
C ARG A 291 17.46 -9.86 -7.61
N ASP A 292 16.21 -10.29 -7.56
CA ASP A 292 15.83 -11.61 -8.02
C ASP A 292 16.17 -11.77 -9.49
N GLU A 293 16.88 -12.83 -9.82
CA GLU A 293 17.29 -13.09 -11.20
C GLU A 293 16.14 -13.58 -12.05
N PHE A 294 15.26 -14.41 -11.49
CA PHE A 294 14.18 -15.06 -12.23
C PHE A 294 13.05 -14.09 -12.60
N CYS A 295 12.49 -13.41 -11.62
CA CYS A 295 11.38 -12.47 -11.82
C CYS A 295 11.82 -11.06 -12.21
N ASN A 296 13.14 -10.84 -12.35
CA ASN A 296 13.70 -9.53 -12.69
C ASN A 296 13.19 -8.40 -11.78
N SER A 297 13.11 -8.71 -10.48
CA SER A 297 12.53 -7.85 -9.44
C SER A 297 13.21 -6.47 -9.32
N SER A 298 12.67 -5.61 -8.48
CA SER A 298 13.30 -4.33 -8.16
C SER A 298 14.67 -4.53 -7.49
N TRP A 299 15.62 -3.64 -7.82
CA TRP A 299 16.94 -3.66 -7.19
C TRP A 299 16.86 -3.28 -5.71
N SER A 300 17.64 -3.99 -4.87
CA SER A 300 17.91 -3.57 -3.49
C SER A 300 18.58 -2.19 -3.44
N ASP A 301 18.65 -1.60 -2.26
CA ASP A 301 19.53 -0.46 -2.03
C ASP A 301 21.01 -0.87 -2.15
N TRP A 302 21.88 0.11 -2.42
CA TRP A 302 23.29 -0.11 -2.59
C TRP A 302 24.00 -0.36 -1.26
N SER A 303 24.73 -1.46 -1.17
CA SER A 303 25.73 -1.70 -0.14
C SER A 303 27.08 -1.18 -0.60
N GLN A 304 27.83 -0.57 0.29
CA GLN A 304 29.15 -0.02 -0.02
C GLN A 304 30.24 -0.62 0.88
N TYR A 305 31.27 -1.14 0.25
CA TYR A 305 32.50 -1.54 0.93
C TYR A 305 33.64 -0.56 0.60
N LYS A 306 34.26 0.05 1.64
CA LYS A 306 35.40 0.94 1.53
C LYS A 306 36.66 0.22 2.03
N CYS A 307 37.64 -0.03 1.17
CA CYS A 307 38.95 -0.53 1.59
C CYS A 307 39.68 0.56 2.39
N LYS A 308 39.87 0.31 3.70
CA LYS A 308 40.63 1.22 4.58
C LYS A 308 42.04 1.42 4.01
N THR A 309 42.43 2.65 3.75
CA THR A 309 43.83 3.01 3.55
C THR A 309 44.53 3.00 4.93
N ARG A 310 45.69 2.37 5.04
CA ARG A 310 46.55 2.59 6.22
C ARG A 310 46.75 4.10 6.38
N LYS A 311 46.36 4.66 7.53
CA LYS A 311 46.83 5.98 7.95
C LYS A 311 48.36 5.82 8.00
N ASN A 312 49.08 6.59 7.16
CA ASN A 312 50.53 6.65 7.24
C ASN A 312 50.93 6.98 8.68
N GLY A 313 51.87 6.21 9.18
CA GLY A 313 52.30 6.28 10.56
C GLY A 313 52.67 7.67 10.99
N LYS A 314 52.46 7.92 12.26
CA LYS A 314 52.88 9.07 13.00
C LYS A 314 54.20 9.66 12.49
N GLN A 315 54.17 10.88 12.01
CA GLN A 315 55.33 11.73 12.00
C GLN A 315 55.83 11.81 13.47
N ARG A 316 56.91 11.13 13.73
CA ARG A 316 57.67 11.31 14.98
C ARG A 316 58.17 12.73 14.93
N ASN A 317 57.55 13.63 15.68
CA ASN A 317 58.16 14.91 16.05
C ASN A 317 59.44 14.59 16.81
N ARG A 318 60.60 14.79 16.17
CA ARG A 318 61.87 14.90 16.84
C ARG A 318 61.88 16.31 17.45
N GLU A 319 61.74 16.39 18.77
CA GLU A 319 62.06 17.59 19.53
C GLU A 319 63.54 17.94 19.32
N PRO A 320 63.88 19.19 19.06
CA PRO A 320 65.27 19.60 19.00
C PRO A 320 65.84 19.59 20.43
N LYS A 321 66.93 18.83 20.66
CA LYS A 321 67.69 18.89 21.89
C LYS A 321 68.32 20.26 21.99
N LEU A 322 67.87 21.07 22.97
CA LEU A 322 68.54 22.28 23.42
C LEU A 322 69.91 21.90 23.98
N LYS A 323 70.99 22.35 23.38
CA LYS A 323 72.32 22.33 23.94
C LYS A 323 72.41 23.49 24.94
N THR A 324 72.50 23.17 26.22
CA THR A 324 72.95 24.09 27.26
C THR A 324 74.45 24.27 27.18
N LEU A 325 74.90 25.53 27.10
CA LEU A 325 76.24 26.02 27.46
C LEU A 325 76.28 26.28 28.95
#